data_44c63616f32426b8b91fdd757765f490
#
_entry.id   44c63616f32426b8b91fdd757765f490
#
_cell.length_a   1.000
_cell.length_b   1.000
_cell.length_c   1.000
_cell.angle_alpha   90.00
_cell.angle_beta   90.00
_cell.angle_gamma   90.00
#
_symmetry.space_group_name_H-M   'P 1'
#
loop_
_entity.id
_entity.type
_entity.pdbx_description
1 polymer ?
#
loop_
_entity_poly.entity_id
_entity_poly.type
_entity_poly.pdbx_seq_one_letter_code
_entity_poly.pdbx_strand_id
1 'polypeptide(L)'
;MRAIVAASVFAVLSTSIVQADEAAQVDEPRRVDSAEQRWAADGSGGTPGFTRHVMPLLSKLGCNMRACHGSFQGQNGFRLSLFGFEPDVDRKELLEIDEQSEGDGPRINLEKPRDSLFLIKPTSSEDAHGGGQRMGRESWQYRVFHEWIAAGATYDPKAAPQLVRFKTEPAEIVFNGTETVSPIRSIAWFDDGTMEDVTALTVFSSNDEGIATVSPGGQVSISRTGDTAIIARYSGGVTSTQVLVPAPDDGTQPPLSLPHNEIDNLVTAKLRKLNIRPSQLCGDGDFIRRAHLDAIGRLPTVEEARNFLADRSPDKRKRLIDGLLDRPEYATYWAMKFSDWTGNGKYLSRYAMASNWMWQDWVEEKLSRNVPYDELVYGFVCATSLEGRTRDEFLAEVKEIRHKTSGRYRFDDGTYAKRKTNDLY
;
A
#
# COMPACT_ATOMS: atom_id res chain seq x y z
N MET A 1 55.04 21.86 24.18
CA MET A 1 54.71 20.49 24.60
C MET A 1 53.18 20.30 24.63
N ARG A 2 52.50 20.33 23.52
CA ARG A 2 51.08 19.94 23.35
C ARG A 2 50.81 19.81 21.85
N ALA A 3 51.34 18.78 21.20
CA ALA A 3 51.05 18.50 19.81
C ALA A 3 51.59 17.10 19.45
N ILE A 4 51.14 16.04 20.10
CA ILE A 4 51.35 14.62 19.68
C ILE A 4 50.34 13.77 20.50
N VAL A 5 49.04 13.83 20.22
CA VAL A 5 48.05 12.80 20.63
C VAL A 5 46.82 12.78 19.70
N ALA A 6 46.85 13.39 18.52
CA ALA A 6 45.74 13.43 17.60
C ALA A 6 45.91 12.59 16.32
N ALA A 7 46.90 11.69 16.26
CA ALA A 7 47.19 10.93 15.04
C ALA A 7 47.03 9.39 15.16
N SER A 8 46.47 8.87 16.23
CA SER A 8 46.36 7.41 16.41
C SER A 8 44.97 6.82 16.57
N VAL A 9 43.91 7.60 16.36
CA VAL A 9 42.50 7.11 16.44
C VAL A 9 41.84 7.01 15.06
N PHE A 10 42.49 7.45 13.99
CA PHE A 10 41.91 7.43 12.63
C PHE A 10 42.35 6.25 11.75
N ALA A 11 43.11 5.30 12.28
CA ALA A 11 43.65 4.18 11.50
C ALA A 11 43.01 2.80 11.77
N VAL A 12 41.92 2.72 12.54
CA VAL A 12 41.24 1.42 12.85
C VAL A 12 39.81 1.37 12.35
N LEU A 13 39.31 2.41 11.67
CA LEU A 13 37.91 2.45 11.13
C LEU A 13 37.83 2.33 9.60
N SER A 14 38.90 1.97 8.91
CA SER A 14 38.90 1.87 7.43
C SER A 14 39.09 0.47 6.85
N THR A 15 38.92 -0.60 7.64
CA THR A 15 39.07 -1.99 7.12
C THR A 15 37.87 -2.91 7.37
N SER A 16 36.68 -2.37 7.56
CA SER A 16 35.49 -3.19 7.76
C SER A 16 34.31 -2.85 6.83
N ILE A 17 34.56 -2.17 5.73
CA ILE A 17 33.54 -1.98 4.68
C ILE A 17 34.20 -2.30 3.34
N VAL A 18 34.29 -3.54 3.00
CA VAL A 18 34.17 -4.17 1.66
C VAL A 18 34.34 -5.67 1.86
N GLN A 19 33.32 -6.32 2.36
CA GLN A 19 32.92 -7.61 1.89
C GLN A 19 31.52 -7.38 1.31
N ALA A 20 31.51 -6.68 0.20
CA ALA A 20 30.39 -6.71 -0.71
C ALA A 20 30.42 -8.10 -1.35
N ASP A 21 29.35 -8.83 -1.08
CA ASP A 21 28.73 -9.84 -1.93
C ASP A 21 29.71 -10.58 -2.88
N GLU A 22 30.15 -11.77 -2.46
CA GLU A 22 30.11 -12.89 -3.38
C GLU A 22 28.64 -12.95 -3.85
N ALA A 23 28.35 -12.33 -4.99
CA ALA A 23 27.14 -12.52 -5.74
C ALA A 23 27.07 -14.04 -5.98
N ALA A 24 26.28 -14.74 -5.17
CA ALA A 24 25.85 -16.07 -5.51
C ALA A 24 25.42 -15.96 -6.97
N GLN A 25 26.02 -16.78 -7.83
CA GLN A 25 25.57 -16.95 -9.21
C GLN A 25 24.10 -17.37 -9.09
N VAL A 26 23.21 -16.38 -9.20
CA VAL A 26 21.78 -16.64 -9.33
C VAL A 26 21.68 -17.18 -10.74
N ASP A 27 21.52 -18.51 -10.87
CA ASP A 27 21.19 -19.13 -12.14
C ASP A 27 20.09 -18.31 -12.81
N GLU A 28 20.25 -17.99 -14.10
CA GLU A 28 19.21 -17.26 -14.82
C GLU A 28 17.90 -18.03 -14.68
N PRO A 29 16.81 -17.35 -14.24
CA PRO A 29 15.57 -18.04 -13.98
C PRO A 29 15.05 -18.69 -15.26
N ARG A 30 14.64 -19.94 -15.19
CA ARG A 30 14.08 -20.68 -16.31
C ARG A 30 12.78 -20.02 -16.75
N ARG A 31 12.79 -19.44 -17.95
CA ARG A 31 11.59 -18.84 -18.52
C ARG A 31 10.59 -19.92 -18.93
N VAL A 32 9.33 -19.71 -18.53
CA VAL A 32 8.17 -20.50 -18.99
C VAL A 32 7.27 -19.60 -19.83
N ASP A 33 6.58 -20.22 -20.80
CA ASP A 33 5.61 -19.52 -21.63
C ASP A 33 4.45 -18.99 -20.79
N SER A 34 3.83 -17.90 -21.22
CA SER A 34 2.68 -17.32 -20.54
C SER A 34 1.49 -18.28 -20.50
N ALA A 35 0.60 -18.10 -19.52
CA ALA A 35 -0.62 -18.89 -19.40
C ALA A 35 -1.42 -18.92 -20.71
N GLU A 36 -1.56 -17.78 -21.38
CA GLU A 36 -2.26 -17.68 -22.67
C GLU A 36 -1.63 -18.56 -23.76
N GLN A 37 -0.31 -18.61 -23.84
CA GLN A 37 0.42 -19.44 -24.80
C GLN A 37 0.33 -20.94 -24.44
N ARG A 38 0.50 -21.26 -23.16
CA ARG A 38 0.49 -22.66 -22.68
C ARG A 38 -0.85 -23.34 -22.86
N TRP A 39 -1.95 -22.63 -22.67
CA TRP A 39 -3.31 -23.16 -22.81
C TRP A 39 -4.03 -22.62 -24.07
N ALA A 40 -3.28 -22.23 -25.08
CA ALA A 40 -3.85 -21.81 -26.37
C ALA A 40 -4.64 -22.94 -27.08
N ALA A 41 -4.23 -24.20 -26.85
CA ALA A 41 -4.91 -25.39 -27.35
C ALA A 41 -5.12 -26.41 -26.23
N ASP A 42 -6.05 -27.35 -26.43
CA ASP A 42 -6.37 -28.38 -25.44
C ASP A 42 -5.14 -29.29 -25.13
N GLY A 43 -4.92 -29.52 -23.83
CA GLY A 43 -3.91 -30.43 -23.32
C GLY A 43 -2.45 -29.99 -23.48
N SER A 44 -2.20 -28.78 -24.03
CA SER A 44 -0.84 -28.31 -24.31
C SER A 44 -0.10 -27.70 -23.10
N GLY A 45 -0.85 -27.19 -22.09
CA GLY A 45 -0.31 -26.36 -21.02
C GLY A 45 0.16 -27.13 -19.77
N GLY A 46 -0.16 -28.42 -19.66
CA GLY A 46 0.03 -29.17 -18.42
C GLY A 46 -0.95 -28.76 -17.32
N THR A 47 -0.73 -29.21 -16.07
CA THR A 47 -1.62 -28.92 -14.96
C THR A 47 -1.43 -27.48 -14.47
N PRO A 48 -2.49 -26.63 -14.46
CA PRO A 48 -2.41 -25.28 -13.92
C PRO A 48 -2.22 -25.29 -12.40
N GLY A 49 -1.30 -24.45 -11.89
CA GLY A 49 -1.18 -24.23 -10.45
C GLY A 49 -2.31 -23.37 -9.92
N PHE A 50 -2.86 -23.73 -8.76
CA PHE A 50 -3.99 -23.02 -8.16
C PHE A 50 -3.67 -21.54 -7.87
N THR A 51 -2.65 -21.27 -7.08
CA THR A 51 -2.22 -19.90 -6.73
C THR A 51 -1.55 -19.16 -7.88
N ARG A 52 -0.91 -19.90 -8.80
CA ARG A 52 -0.18 -19.32 -9.92
C ARG A 52 -1.07 -18.96 -11.11
N HIS A 53 -2.13 -19.74 -11.37
CA HIS A 53 -2.94 -19.56 -12.57
C HIS A 53 -4.44 -19.40 -12.27
N VAL A 54 -5.03 -20.31 -11.47
CA VAL A 54 -6.48 -20.35 -11.24
C VAL A 54 -6.95 -19.11 -10.46
N MET A 55 -6.34 -18.82 -9.31
CA MET A 55 -6.73 -17.69 -8.47
C MET A 55 -6.51 -16.33 -9.14
N PRO A 56 -5.36 -16.07 -9.78
CA PRO A 56 -5.18 -14.82 -10.53
C PRO A 56 -6.17 -14.68 -11.69
N LEU A 57 -6.51 -15.77 -12.37
CA LEU A 57 -7.50 -15.74 -13.44
C LEU A 57 -8.90 -15.43 -12.91
N LEU A 58 -9.30 -15.96 -11.75
CA LEU A 58 -10.55 -15.57 -11.08
C LEU A 58 -10.59 -14.06 -10.79
N SER A 59 -9.47 -13.51 -10.32
CA SER A 59 -9.34 -12.07 -10.09
C SER A 59 -9.42 -11.27 -11.39
N LYS A 60 -8.77 -11.76 -12.44
CA LYS A 60 -8.77 -11.14 -13.78
C LYS A 60 -10.16 -11.09 -14.39
N LEU A 61 -10.93 -12.16 -14.25
CA LEU A 61 -12.31 -12.27 -14.72
C LEU A 61 -13.32 -11.55 -13.81
N GLY A 62 -12.87 -11.06 -12.64
CA GLY A 62 -13.70 -10.32 -11.69
C GLY A 62 -14.53 -11.20 -10.77
N CYS A 63 -14.31 -12.51 -10.75
CA CYS A 63 -15.14 -13.45 -9.98
C CYS A 63 -15.04 -13.22 -8.47
N ASN A 64 -13.83 -12.92 -7.94
CA ASN A 64 -13.56 -12.65 -6.52
C ASN A 64 -13.54 -11.16 -6.17
N MET A 65 -14.14 -10.31 -7.02
CA MET A 65 -14.34 -8.89 -6.71
C MET A 65 -15.56 -8.69 -5.82
N ARG A 66 -15.62 -7.55 -5.11
CA ARG A 66 -16.71 -7.21 -4.18
C ARG A 66 -18.11 -7.28 -4.81
N ALA A 67 -18.24 -6.92 -6.09
CA ALA A 67 -19.52 -6.94 -6.80
C ALA A 67 -20.00 -8.36 -7.16
N CYS A 68 -19.11 -9.36 -7.08
CA CYS A 68 -19.37 -10.76 -7.37
C CYS A 68 -19.23 -11.61 -6.10
N HIS A 69 -18.38 -12.64 -6.13
CA HIS A 69 -18.25 -13.58 -5.01
C HIS A 69 -17.27 -13.13 -3.90
N GLY A 70 -16.55 -11.99 -4.08
CA GLY A 70 -15.61 -11.45 -3.09
C GLY A 70 -16.24 -10.55 -2.02
N SER A 71 -17.57 -10.45 -1.94
CA SER A 71 -18.25 -9.75 -0.84
C SER A 71 -18.30 -10.61 0.41
N PHE A 72 -18.57 -9.98 1.58
CA PHE A 72 -18.65 -10.70 2.85
C PHE A 72 -19.67 -11.85 2.84
N GLN A 73 -20.80 -11.68 2.11
CA GLN A 73 -21.86 -12.69 2.00
C GLN A 73 -21.72 -13.58 0.75
N GLY A 74 -20.80 -13.22 -0.18
CA GLY A 74 -20.75 -13.88 -1.49
C GLY A 74 -22.01 -13.61 -2.34
N GLN A 75 -22.29 -14.51 -3.28
CA GLN A 75 -23.50 -14.50 -4.12
C GLN A 75 -24.06 -15.94 -4.16
N ASN A 76 -25.34 -16.11 -3.83
CA ASN A 76 -26.04 -17.39 -3.83
C ASN A 76 -25.28 -18.50 -3.06
N GLY A 77 -24.83 -18.21 -1.83
CA GLY A 77 -24.09 -19.15 -1.00
C GLY A 77 -22.67 -19.46 -1.44
N PHE A 78 -22.19 -18.86 -2.54
CA PHE A 78 -20.80 -19.01 -2.99
C PHE A 78 -20.00 -17.73 -2.70
N ARG A 79 -18.98 -17.89 -1.85
CA ARG A 79 -18.08 -16.80 -1.44
C ARG A 79 -16.65 -17.15 -1.82
N LEU A 80 -15.93 -16.16 -2.33
CA LEU A 80 -14.48 -16.19 -2.52
C LEU A 80 -13.82 -15.11 -1.66
N SER A 81 -12.57 -15.30 -1.30
CA SER A 81 -11.80 -14.25 -0.64
C SER A 81 -11.57 -13.09 -1.60
N LEU A 82 -11.63 -11.87 -1.07
CA LEU A 82 -11.45 -10.68 -1.88
C LEU A 82 -10.04 -10.68 -2.51
N PHE A 83 -9.98 -10.55 -3.83
CA PHE A 83 -8.74 -10.63 -4.62
C PHE A 83 -7.94 -11.94 -4.51
N GLY A 84 -8.54 -13.02 -3.99
CA GLY A 84 -7.87 -14.29 -3.84
C GLY A 84 -6.83 -14.32 -2.71
N PHE A 85 -7.07 -13.58 -1.63
CA PHE A 85 -6.13 -13.42 -0.52
C PHE A 85 -6.00 -14.69 0.35
N GLU A 86 -7.04 -15.54 0.40
CA GLU A 86 -7.10 -16.76 1.22
C GLU A 86 -7.28 -18.01 0.34
N PRO A 87 -6.22 -18.51 -0.33
CA PRO A 87 -6.33 -19.61 -1.29
C PRO A 87 -6.91 -20.91 -0.70
N ASP A 88 -6.59 -21.22 0.55
CA ASP A 88 -7.12 -22.44 1.22
C ASP A 88 -8.64 -22.34 1.41
N VAL A 89 -9.14 -21.17 1.79
CA VAL A 89 -10.58 -20.90 1.93
C VAL A 89 -11.25 -20.98 0.56
N ASP A 90 -10.68 -20.32 -0.44
CA ASP A 90 -11.23 -20.29 -1.80
C ASP A 90 -11.31 -21.69 -2.43
N ARG A 91 -10.27 -22.50 -2.24
CA ARG A 91 -10.29 -23.89 -2.72
C ARG A 91 -11.37 -24.71 -2.03
N LYS A 92 -11.51 -24.55 -0.71
CA LYS A 92 -12.54 -25.24 0.05
C LYS A 92 -13.93 -24.86 -0.47
N GLU A 93 -14.21 -23.58 -0.61
CA GLU A 93 -15.47 -23.07 -1.14
C GLU A 93 -15.81 -23.58 -2.56
N LEU A 94 -14.80 -23.71 -3.41
CA LEU A 94 -14.94 -24.25 -4.76
C LEU A 94 -15.32 -25.74 -4.75
N LEU A 95 -14.79 -26.53 -3.81
CA LEU A 95 -15.00 -27.98 -3.72
C LEU A 95 -16.19 -28.36 -2.83
N GLU A 96 -16.69 -27.43 -2.02
CA GLU A 96 -17.80 -27.69 -1.12
C GLU A 96 -19.07 -27.96 -1.92
N ILE A 97 -19.73 -29.07 -1.59
CA ILE A 97 -21.03 -29.41 -2.19
C ILE A 97 -22.07 -28.62 -1.43
N ASP A 98 -22.72 -27.69 -2.10
CA ASP A 98 -23.84 -26.96 -1.53
C ASP A 98 -25.07 -27.87 -1.50
N GLU A 99 -25.35 -28.48 -0.36
CA GLU A 99 -26.54 -29.34 -0.14
C GLU A 99 -27.86 -28.55 -0.28
N GLN A 100 -27.78 -27.20 -0.30
CA GLN A 100 -28.97 -26.33 -0.44
C GLN A 100 -29.25 -25.90 -1.89
N SER A 101 -28.34 -26.17 -2.81
CA SER A 101 -28.57 -25.92 -4.24
C SER A 101 -29.38 -27.08 -4.86
N GLU A 102 -30.68 -27.14 -4.57
CA GLU A 102 -31.58 -28.09 -5.20
C GLU A 102 -31.58 -27.89 -6.73
N GLY A 103 -30.93 -28.78 -7.46
CA GLY A 103 -31.12 -28.99 -8.88
C GLY A 103 -30.00 -28.56 -9.83
N ASP A 104 -29.02 -27.73 -9.41
CA ASP A 104 -28.02 -27.17 -10.34
C ASP A 104 -26.75 -28.00 -10.52
N GLY A 105 -26.50 -29.01 -9.70
CA GLY A 105 -25.30 -29.85 -9.72
C GLY A 105 -24.12 -29.26 -8.91
N PRO A 106 -22.99 -29.98 -8.84
CA PRO A 106 -21.83 -29.54 -8.03
C PRO A 106 -21.11 -28.33 -8.64
N ARG A 107 -20.58 -27.43 -7.80
CA ARG A 107 -19.74 -26.32 -8.27
C ARG A 107 -18.58 -26.85 -9.09
N ILE A 108 -17.87 -27.87 -8.60
CA ILE A 108 -16.83 -28.60 -9.32
C ILE A 108 -17.18 -30.07 -9.37
N ASN A 109 -17.24 -30.65 -10.58
CA ASN A 109 -17.46 -32.02 -10.83
C ASN A 109 -16.13 -32.69 -11.29
N LEU A 110 -15.50 -33.43 -10.40
CA LEU A 110 -14.21 -34.07 -10.69
C LEU A 110 -14.32 -35.25 -11.64
N GLU A 111 -15.50 -35.92 -11.68
CA GLU A 111 -15.72 -37.07 -12.59
C GLU A 111 -16.01 -36.60 -14.02
N LYS A 112 -16.74 -35.49 -14.12
CA LYS A 112 -17.12 -34.83 -15.39
C LYS A 112 -16.83 -33.35 -15.34
N PRO A 113 -15.57 -32.92 -15.53
CA PRO A 113 -15.15 -31.53 -15.38
C PRO A 113 -16.02 -30.51 -16.13
N ARG A 114 -16.47 -30.86 -17.32
CA ARG A 114 -17.32 -30.00 -18.17
C ARG A 114 -18.71 -29.74 -17.60
N ASP A 115 -19.19 -30.59 -16.69
CA ASP A 115 -20.49 -30.48 -16.01
C ASP A 115 -20.38 -29.63 -14.71
N SER A 116 -19.20 -29.04 -14.43
CA SER A 116 -19.00 -28.15 -13.30
C SER A 116 -19.75 -26.81 -13.49
N LEU A 117 -20.57 -26.41 -12.52
CA LEU A 117 -21.22 -25.09 -12.54
C LEU A 117 -20.21 -23.94 -12.65
N PHE A 118 -19.02 -24.15 -12.09
CA PHE A 118 -17.88 -23.22 -12.16
C PHE A 118 -17.41 -22.95 -13.61
N LEU A 119 -17.66 -23.87 -14.54
CA LEU A 119 -17.40 -23.71 -15.98
C LEU A 119 -18.64 -23.29 -16.76
N ILE A 120 -19.81 -23.83 -16.41
CA ILE A 120 -21.05 -23.62 -17.14
C ILE A 120 -21.54 -22.16 -16.97
N LYS A 121 -21.66 -21.69 -15.73
CA LYS A 121 -22.23 -20.36 -15.43
C LYS A 121 -21.43 -19.21 -16.06
N PRO A 122 -20.09 -19.12 -15.93
CA PRO A 122 -19.33 -18.01 -16.53
C PRO A 122 -19.21 -18.08 -18.06
N THR A 123 -19.58 -19.20 -18.69
CA THR A 123 -19.58 -19.33 -20.16
C THR A 123 -20.97 -19.15 -20.78
N SER A 124 -22.00 -19.04 -19.96
CA SER A 124 -23.37 -18.84 -20.46
C SER A 124 -23.58 -17.40 -20.94
N SER A 125 -24.22 -17.26 -22.08
CA SER A 125 -24.69 -15.98 -22.63
C SER A 125 -26.13 -15.65 -22.22
N GLU A 126 -26.86 -16.63 -21.66
CA GLU A 126 -28.19 -16.47 -21.14
C GLU A 126 -28.15 -15.92 -19.71
N ASP A 127 -29.27 -15.39 -19.19
CA ASP A 127 -29.39 -14.75 -17.85
C ASP A 127 -29.15 -15.70 -16.66
N ALA A 128 -28.51 -16.85 -16.89
CA ALA A 128 -28.24 -17.88 -15.89
C ALA A 128 -27.14 -17.52 -14.87
N HIS A 129 -26.40 -16.43 -15.11
CA HIS A 129 -25.34 -15.95 -14.23
C HIS A 129 -25.40 -14.44 -14.07
N GLY A 130 -25.67 -13.94 -12.85
CA GLY A 130 -25.80 -12.50 -12.57
C GLY A 130 -24.58 -11.66 -12.93
N GLY A 131 -23.39 -12.30 -13.02
CA GLY A 131 -22.16 -11.69 -13.51
C GLY A 131 -22.05 -11.61 -15.05
N GLY A 132 -22.97 -12.21 -15.80
CA GLY A 132 -22.92 -12.37 -17.26
C GLY A 132 -21.81 -13.33 -17.72
N GLN A 133 -21.62 -13.40 -19.04
CA GLN A 133 -20.58 -14.21 -19.64
C GLN A 133 -19.19 -13.61 -19.33
N ARG A 134 -18.27 -14.40 -18.77
CA ARG A 134 -16.92 -13.97 -18.41
C ARG A 134 -15.83 -14.54 -19.30
N MET A 135 -16.08 -15.68 -19.93
CA MET A 135 -15.14 -16.35 -20.85
C MET A 135 -15.90 -17.15 -21.91
N GLY A 136 -15.23 -17.46 -23.01
CA GLY A 136 -15.74 -18.37 -24.04
C GLY A 136 -15.34 -19.82 -23.72
N ARG A 137 -16.14 -20.81 -24.15
CA ARG A 137 -15.85 -22.25 -23.97
C ARG A 137 -14.59 -22.71 -24.70
N GLU A 138 -14.18 -22.00 -25.76
CA GLU A 138 -12.97 -22.29 -26.55
C GLU A 138 -11.79 -21.37 -26.14
N SER A 139 -11.92 -20.61 -25.07
CA SER A 139 -10.88 -19.70 -24.64
C SER A 139 -9.80 -20.42 -23.81
N TRP A 140 -8.60 -19.86 -23.78
CA TRP A 140 -7.52 -20.34 -22.94
C TRP A 140 -7.88 -20.26 -21.46
N GLN A 141 -8.67 -19.28 -21.06
CA GLN A 141 -9.16 -19.13 -19.68
C GLN A 141 -10.01 -20.34 -19.26
N TYR A 142 -10.93 -20.76 -20.13
CA TYR A 142 -11.73 -21.96 -19.90
C TYR A 142 -10.84 -23.20 -19.76
N ARG A 143 -9.82 -23.33 -20.62
CA ARG A 143 -8.89 -24.47 -20.57
C ARG A 143 -8.08 -24.52 -19.28
N VAL A 144 -7.63 -23.37 -18.77
CA VAL A 144 -6.95 -23.31 -17.45
C VAL A 144 -7.85 -23.90 -16.35
N PHE A 145 -9.10 -23.48 -16.27
CA PHE A 145 -10.01 -24.00 -15.26
C PHE A 145 -10.35 -25.47 -15.48
N HIS A 146 -10.64 -25.85 -16.73
CA HIS A 146 -10.95 -27.22 -17.09
C HIS A 146 -9.81 -28.20 -16.78
N GLU A 147 -8.58 -27.89 -17.20
CA GLU A 147 -7.41 -28.73 -16.95
C GLU A 147 -7.07 -28.85 -15.45
N TRP A 148 -7.27 -27.76 -14.69
CA TRP A 148 -7.11 -27.81 -13.24
C TRP A 148 -8.15 -28.77 -12.59
N ILE A 149 -9.41 -28.71 -13.00
CA ILE A 149 -10.46 -29.61 -12.50
C ILE A 149 -10.17 -31.05 -12.94
N ALA A 150 -9.83 -31.28 -14.21
CA ALA A 150 -9.52 -32.60 -14.75
C ALA A 150 -8.30 -33.26 -14.05
N ALA A 151 -7.36 -32.47 -13.56
CA ALA A 151 -6.25 -32.91 -12.73
C ALA A 151 -6.60 -33.11 -11.24
N GLY A 152 -7.90 -33.10 -10.89
CA GLY A 152 -8.39 -33.34 -9.54
C GLY A 152 -8.49 -32.07 -8.66
N ALA A 153 -8.46 -30.87 -9.24
CA ALA A 153 -8.57 -29.58 -8.55
C ALA A 153 -7.59 -29.48 -7.34
N THR A 154 -6.36 -29.92 -7.55
CA THR A 154 -5.35 -30.05 -6.50
C THR A 154 -4.75 -28.72 -6.09
N TYR A 155 -4.42 -28.60 -4.82
CA TYR A 155 -3.61 -27.50 -4.26
C TYR A 155 -2.90 -28.01 -3.00
N ASP A 156 -1.60 -27.90 -2.98
CA ASP A 156 -0.76 -28.12 -1.79
C ASP A 156 0.01 -26.83 -1.51
N PRO A 157 -0.31 -26.10 -0.42
CA PRO A 157 0.34 -24.84 -0.11
C PRO A 157 1.85 -24.98 0.16
N LYS A 158 2.33 -26.19 0.50
CA LYS A 158 3.75 -26.45 0.75
C LYS A 158 4.54 -26.77 -0.52
N ALA A 159 3.87 -27.34 -1.52
CA ALA A 159 4.48 -27.70 -2.79
C ALA A 159 4.23 -26.67 -3.92
N ALA A 160 3.25 -25.77 -3.72
CA ALA A 160 2.93 -24.75 -4.71
C ALA A 160 4.05 -23.70 -4.78
N PRO A 161 4.59 -23.41 -5.98
CA PRO A 161 5.60 -22.35 -6.15
C PRO A 161 5.12 -21.01 -5.60
N GLN A 162 5.94 -20.39 -4.76
CA GLN A 162 5.63 -19.11 -4.14
C GLN A 162 6.15 -17.93 -4.98
N LEU A 163 5.38 -16.85 -5.07
CA LEU A 163 5.79 -15.64 -5.73
C LEU A 163 6.91 -14.96 -4.93
N VAL A 164 8.12 -14.88 -5.48
CA VAL A 164 9.28 -14.20 -4.83
C VAL A 164 9.50 -12.79 -5.34
N ARG A 165 9.12 -12.52 -6.60
CA ARG A 165 9.27 -11.19 -7.20
C ARG A 165 8.21 -10.95 -8.24
N PHE A 166 7.67 -9.73 -8.25
CA PHE A 166 6.70 -9.29 -9.24
C PHE A 166 7.04 -7.87 -9.68
N LYS A 167 7.10 -7.62 -10.98
CA LYS A 167 7.34 -6.29 -11.54
C LYS A 167 6.61 -6.07 -12.85
N THR A 168 6.41 -4.79 -13.18
CA THR A 168 5.97 -4.35 -14.50
C THR A 168 7.15 -3.86 -15.33
N GLU A 169 7.07 -4.04 -16.63
CA GLU A 169 8.02 -3.55 -17.62
C GLU A 169 7.30 -2.81 -18.74
N PRO A 170 7.68 -1.55 -19.01
CA PRO A 170 8.65 -0.74 -18.29
C PRO A 170 8.13 -0.27 -16.90
N ALA A 171 9.06 0.09 -16.00
CA ALA A 171 8.70 0.66 -14.70
C ALA A 171 8.22 2.12 -14.79
N GLU A 172 8.60 2.82 -15.87
CA GLU A 172 8.21 4.21 -16.17
C GLU A 172 7.96 4.34 -17.67
N ILE A 173 6.87 5.01 -18.04
CA ILE A 173 6.55 5.41 -19.42
C ILE A 173 6.49 6.94 -19.46
N VAL A 174 7.24 7.54 -20.39
CA VAL A 174 7.19 9.00 -20.64
C VAL A 174 6.71 9.22 -22.06
N PHE A 175 5.54 9.83 -22.21
CA PHE A 175 4.93 10.13 -23.51
C PHE A 175 5.44 11.46 -24.08
N ASN A 176 6.62 11.45 -24.69
CA ASN A 176 7.30 12.66 -25.22
C ASN A 176 6.97 12.99 -26.68
N GLY A 177 6.10 12.23 -27.33
CA GLY A 177 5.89 12.34 -28.78
C GLY A 177 4.43 12.29 -29.19
N THR A 178 4.20 11.78 -30.38
CA THR A 178 2.86 11.59 -30.97
C THR A 178 2.22 10.28 -30.52
N GLU A 179 2.96 9.40 -29.87
CA GLU A 179 2.43 8.15 -29.36
C GLU A 179 1.49 8.41 -28.20
N THR A 180 0.31 7.81 -28.25
CA THR A 180 -0.72 7.93 -27.22
C THR A 180 -1.03 6.60 -26.53
N VAL A 181 -0.35 5.53 -26.93
CA VAL A 181 -0.52 4.17 -26.42
C VAL A 181 0.84 3.50 -26.20
N SER A 182 0.99 2.80 -25.10
CA SER A 182 2.19 2.01 -24.77
C SER A 182 1.82 0.74 -24.02
N PRO A 183 2.46 -0.42 -24.32
CA PRO A 183 2.19 -1.66 -23.59
C PRO A 183 2.96 -1.71 -22.26
N ILE A 184 2.34 -2.37 -21.28
CA ILE A 184 2.99 -2.82 -20.04
C ILE A 184 2.93 -4.34 -20.01
N ARG A 185 4.05 -4.97 -19.65
CA ARG A 185 4.10 -6.40 -19.32
C ARG A 185 4.29 -6.58 -17.82
N SER A 186 3.77 -7.67 -17.30
CA SER A 186 3.92 -8.08 -15.91
C SER A 186 4.70 -9.38 -15.84
N ILE A 187 5.80 -9.38 -15.09
CA ILE A 187 6.70 -10.52 -14.97
C ILE A 187 6.73 -10.99 -13.52
N ALA A 188 6.57 -12.28 -13.31
CA ALA A 188 6.60 -12.94 -12.01
C ALA A 188 7.76 -13.94 -11.93
N TRP A 189 8.45 -13.98 -10.79
CA TRP A 189 9.49 -14.96 -10.43
C TRP A 189 9.01 -15.79 -9.26
N PHE A 190 9.28 -17.08 -9.32
CA PHE A 190 8.86 -18.04 -8.33
C PHE A 190 10.06 -18.73 -7.67
N ASP A 191 9.86 -19.26 -6.46
CA ASP A 191 10.89 -19.95 -5.68
C ASP A 191 11.32 -21.31 -6.28
N ASP A 192 10.57 -21.83 -7.27
CA ASP A 192 10.97 -23.00 -8.07
C ASP A 192 12.00 -22.66 -9.17
N GLY A 193 12.57 -21.43 -9.16
CA GLY A 193 13.52 -20.94 -10.14
C GLY A 193 12.91 -20.58 -11.49
N THR A 194 11.58 -20.53 -11.62
CA THR A 194 10.92 -20.15 -12.87
C THR A 194 10.54 -18.68 -12.93
N MET A 195 10.46 -18.15 -14.15
CA MET A 195 9.98 -16.81 -14.48
C MET A 195 8.90 -16.90 -15.56
N GLU A 196 7.81 -16.17 -15.41
CA GLU A 196 6.67 -16.17 -16.34
C GLU A 196 6.19 -14.75 -16.65
N ASP A 197 5.82 -14.51 -17.92
CA ASP A 197 5.02 -13.35 -18.29
C ASP A 197 3.56 -13.60 -17.89
N VAL A 198 3.13 -12.93 -16.85
CA VAL A 198 1.79 -13.07 -16.24
C VAL A 198 0.84 -11.94 -16.62
N THR A 199 1.15 -11.18 -17.68
CA THR A 199 0.35 -10.03 -18.14
C THR A 199 -1.12 -10.39 -18.33
N ALA A 200 -1.40 -11.53 -18.96
CA ALA A 200 -2.75 -12.03 -19.20
C ALA A 200 -3.52 -12.38 -17.91
N LEU A 201 -2.82 -12.66 -16.81
CA LEU A 201 -3.36 -12.97 -15.47
C LEU A 201 -3.37 -11.76 -14.53
N THR A 202 -2.74 -10.65 -14.92
CA THR A 202 -2.59 -9.46 -14.08
C THR A 202 -3.81 -8.56 -14.17
N VAL A 203 -4.32 -8.11 -13.02
CA VAL A 203 -5.36 -7.08 -12.94
C VAL A 203 -4.69 -5.71 -12.94
N PHE A 204 -4.98 -4.91 -13.95
CA PHE A 204 -4.49 -3.53 -14.07
C PHE A 204 -5.56 -2.53 -13.66
N SER A 205 -5.14 -1.43 -13.04
CA SER A 205 -6.01 -0.27 -12.75
C SER A 205 -5.18 1.02 -12.78
N SER A 206 -5.78 2.12 -13.23
CA SER A 206 -5.16 3.45 -13.16
C SER A 206 -5.53 4.15 -11.86
N ASN A 207 -4.59 4.91 -11.29
CA ASN A 207 -4.87 5.79 -10.16
C ASN A 207 -5.61 7.09 -10.60
N ASP A 208 -5.43 7.52 -11.85
CA ASP A 208 -6.17 8.64 -12.44
C ASP A 208 -6.48 8.32 -13.92
N GLU A 209 -7.68 7.83 -14.17
CA GLU A 209 -8.18 7.50 -15.52
C GLU A 209 -8.34 8.74 -16.41
N GLY A 210 -8.43 9.94 -15.82
CA GLY A 210 -8.43 11.20 -16.56
C GLY A 210 -7.09 11.52 -17.21
N ILE A 211 -5.97 10.95 -16.72
CA ILE A 211 -4.64 11.12 -17.31
C ILE A 211 -4.31 9.94 -18.22
N ALA A 212 -4.46 8.71 -17.73
CA ALA A 212 -4.22 7.51 -18.51
C ALA A 212 -5.14 6.37 -18.08
N THR A 213 -5.62 5.61 -19.05
CA THR A 213 -6.38 4.38 -18.86
C THR A 213 -5.51 3.17 -19.20
N VAL A 214 -5.91 1.99 -18.73
CA VAL A 214 -5.22 0.73 -19.08
C VAL A 214 -6.23 -0.34 -19.46
N SER A 215 -5.99 -1.02 -20.56
CA SER A 215 -6.80 -2.16 -20.98
C SER A 215 -6.50 -3.41 -20.13
N PRO A 216 -7.40 -4.40 -20.12
CA PRO A 216 -7.12 -5.69 -19.50
C PRO A 216 -5.83 -6.37 -20.02
N GLY A 217 -5.41 -6.12 -21.26
CA GLY A 217 -4.18 -6.65 -21.86
C GLY A 217 -2.92 -5.83 -21.54
N GLY A 218 -3.00 -4.80 -20.67
CA GLY A 218 -1.83 -3.97 -20.32
C GLY A 218 -1.51 -2.86 -21.32
N GLN A 219 -2.43 -2.49 -22.23
CA GLN A 219 -2.24 -1.33 -23.11
C GLN A 219 -2.64 -0.06 -22.36
N VAL A 220 -1.69 0.83 -22.16
CA VAL A 220 -1.87 2.15 -21.53
C VAL A 220 -2.20 3.16 -22.60
N SER A 221 -3.28 3.91 -22.44
CA SER A 221 -3.71 4.98 -23.34
C SER A 221 -3.82 6.29 -22.57
N ILE A 222 -3.23 7.37 -23.09
CA ILE A 222 -3.22 8.68 -22.43
C ILE A 222 -4.38 9.57 -22.93
N SER A 223 -4.86 10.45 -22.05
CA SER A 223 -5.95 11.40 -22.34
C SER A 223 -5.54 12.86 -22.18
N ARG A 224 -4.73 13.19 -21.16
CA ARG A 224 -4.28 14.57 -20.89
C ARG A 224 -2.91 14.59 -20.24
N THR A 225 -2.29 15.76 -20.22
CA THR A 225 -1.03 16.01 -19.52
C THR A 225 -1.17 15.80 -18.01
N GLY A 226 -0.09 15.33 -17.40
CA GLY A 226 -0.01 15.03 -15.98
C GLY A 226 0.79 13.78 -15.68
N ASP A 227 0.63 13.23 -14.48
CA ASP A 227 1.23 11.96 -14.12
C ASP A 227 0.25 11.08 -13.33
N THR A 228 0.37 9.79 -13.54
CA THR A 228 -0.39 8.78 -12.81
C THR A 228 0.43 7.51 -12.65
N ALA A 229 -0.10 6.53 -11.96
CA ALA A 229 0.46 5.19 -11.87
C ALA A 229 -0.55 4.15 -12.34
N ILE A 230 -0.12 3.21 -13.15
CA ILE A 230 -0.85 1.99 -13.44
C ILE A 230 -0.46 0.95 -12.40
N ILE A 231 -1.41 0.53 -11.60
CA ILE A 231 -1.23 -0.50 -10.59
C ILE A 231 -1.49 -1.86 -11.22
N ALA A 232 -0.57 -2.78 -11.00
CA ALA A 232 -0.66 -4.17 -11.42
C ALA A 232 -0.76 -5.08 -10.19
N ARG A 233 -1.73 -6.02 -10.19
CA ARG A 233 -1.94 -6.99 -9.09
C ARG A 233 -1.95 -8.40 -9.66
N TYR A 234 -1.19 -9.28 -9.04
CA TYR A 234 -1.10 -10.70 -9.40
C TYR A 234 -0.73 -11.54 -8.18
N SER A 235 -1.51 -12.56 -7.85
CA SER A 235 -1.23 -13.55 -6.79
C SER A 235 -0.75 -12.94 -5.46
N GLY A 236 -1.44 -11.90 -4.97
CA GLY A 236 -1.06 -11.16 -3.75
C GLY A 236 0.06 -10.15 -3.94
N GLY A 237 0.82 -10.21 -5.03
CA GLY A 237 1.82 -9.20 -5.38
C GLY A 237 1.20 -7.94 -5.97
N VAL A 238 1.78 -6.78 -5.64
CA VAL A 238 1.38 -5.47 -6.18
C VAL A 238 2.62 -4.72 -6.64
N THR A 239 2.54 -4.15 -7.83
CA THR A 239 3.58 -3.27 -8.39
C THR A 239 2.95 -2.16 -9.21
N SER A 240 3.75 -1.21 -9.71
CA SER A 240 3.23 -0.12 -10.53
C SER A 240 4.18 0.26 -11.64
N THR A 241 3.61 0.78 -12.73
CA THR A 241 4.32 1.54 -13.76
C THR A 241 3.95 3.01 -13.62
N GLN A 242 4.95 3.88 -13.52
CA GLN A 242 4.73 5.32 -13.62
C GLN A 242 4.40 5.73 -15.04
N VAL A 243 3.38 6.58 -15.21
CA VAL A 243 3.00 7.15 -16.51
C VAL A 243 3.12 8.66 -16.42
N LEU A 244 3.99 9.23 -17.22
CA LEU A 244 4.28 10.64 -17.30
C LEU A 244 3.85 11.16 -18.69
N VAL A 245 2.97 12.16 -18.70
CA VAL A 245 2.49 12.85 -19.90
C VAL A 245 2.91 14.31 -19.80
N PRO A 246 4.08 14.68 -20.33
CA PRO A 246 4.61 16.02 -20.21
C PRO A 246 3.69 17.08 -20.82
N ALA A 247 3.70 18.27 -20.25
CA ALA A 247 3.11 19.44 -20.89
C ALA A 247 3.86 19.74 -22.22
N PRO A 248 3.21 20.37 -23.21
CA PRO A 248 3.89 20.79 -24.42
C PRO A 248 5.15 21.62 -24.08
N ASP A 249 6.25 21.31 -24.76
CA ASP A 249 7.48 22.08 -24.60
C ASP A 249 7.32 23.43 -25.31
N ASP A 250 7.34 24.51 -24.57
CA ASP A 250 7.28 25.88 -25.09
C ASP A 250 8.68 26.49 -25.32
N GLY A 251 9.72 25.66 -25.27
CA GLY A 251 11.10 26.06 -25.48
C GLY A 251 11.74 26.82 -24.31
N THR A 252 11.03 26.95 -23.18
CA THR A 252 11.57 27.61 -22.00
C THR A 252 11.87 26.59 -20.91
N GLN A 253 13.14 26.42 -20.59
CA GLN A 253 13.56 25.58 -19.46
C GLN A 253 13.06 26.21 -18.14
N PRO A 254 12.52 25.40 -17.19
CA PRO A 254 12.17 25.92 -15.88
C PRO A 254 13.43 26.49 -15.20
N PRO A 255 13.33 27.66 -14.55
CA PRO A 255 14.44 28.19 -13.76
C PRO A 255 14.82 27.18 -12.68
N LEU A 256 16.12 26.84 -12.65
CA LEU A 256 16.69 25.99 -11.62
C LEU A 256 16.83 26.82 -10.34
N SER A 257 15.96 26.63 -9.37
CA SER A 257 16.35 26.92 -7.99
C SER A 257 17.45 25.93 -7.58
N LEU A 258 18.50 26.41 -6.95
CA LEU A 258 19.50 25.52 -6.36
C LEU A 258 18.81 24.61 -5.34
N PRO A 259 18.99 23.31 -5.43
CA PRO A 259 18.38 22.39 -4.47
C PRO A 259 19.01 22.63 -3.09
N HIS A 260 18.17 22.67 -2.08
CA HIS A 260 18.62 22.81 -0.68
C HIS A 260 18.81 21.45 -0.01
N ASN A 261 18.15 20.40 -0.54
CA ASN A 261 18.19 19.06 -0.01
C ASN A 261 17.87 18.01 -1.12
N GLU A 262 17.91 16.73 -0.77
CA GLU A 262 17.63 15.64 -1.71
C GLU A 262 16.18 15.63 -2.21
N ILE A 263 15.23 16.08 -1.42
CA ILE A 263 13.82 16.19 -1.85
C ILE A 263 13.70 17.16 -3.02
N ASP A 264 14.40 18.30 -2.95
CA ASP A 264 14.40 19.29 -4.04
C ASP A 264 14.98 18.71 -5.33
N ASN A 265 16.03 17.86 -5.23
CA ASN A 265 16.61 17.17 -6.37
C ASN A 265 15.56 16.26 -7.05
N LEU A 266 14.88 15.43 -6.26
CA LEU A 266 13.88 14.49 -6.77
C LEU A 266 12.66 15.22 -7.37
N VAL A 267 12.15 16.24 -6.68
CA VAL A 267 11.02 17.06 -7.16
C VAL A 267 11.39 17.76 -8.47
N THR A 268 12.56 18.40 -8.52
CA THR A 268 13.03 19.11 -9.72
C THR A 268 13.23 18.16 -10.90
N ALA A 269 13.78 16.97 -10.66
CA ALA A 269 13.92 15.95 -11.70
C ALA A 269 12.57 15.53 -12.29
N LYS A 270 11.54 15.36 -11.44
CA LYS A 270 10.18 15.01 -11.90
C LYS A 270 9.52 16.17 -12.65
N LEU A 271 9.63 17.40 -12.14
CA LEU A 271 9.09 18.60 -12.83
C LEU A 271 9.68 18.78 -14.21
N ARG A 272 10.98 18.52 -14.39
CA ARG A 272 11.63 18.52 -15.71
C ARG A 272 11.06 17.47 -16.66
N LYS A 273 10.87 16.24 -16.19
CA LYS A 273 10.27 15.17 -17.00
C LYS A 273 8.87 15.54 -17.48
N LEU A 274 8.14 16.33 -16.72
CA LEU A 274 6.76 16.75 -17.00
C LEU A 274 6.67 18.12 -17.73
N ASN A 275 7.78 18.79 -18.00
CA ASN A 275 7.83 20.19 -18.52
C ASN A 275 7.02 21.16 -17.65
N ILE A 276 7.00 20.93 -16.33
CA ILE A 276 6.30 21.79 -15.35
C ILE A 276 7.28 22.78 -14.77
N ARG A 277 6.95 24.07 -14.87
CA ARG A 277 7.73 25.14 -14.25
C ARG A 277 7.32 25.30 -12.79
N PRO A 278 8.29 25.39 -11.87
CA PRO A 278 8.00 25.81 -10.51
C PRO A 278 7.38 27.23 -10.52
N SER A 279 6.41 27.44 -9.64
CA SER A 279 5.90 28.80 -9.40
C SER A 279 6.99 29.66 -8.74
N GLN A 280 6.86 30.97 -8.85
CA GLN A 280 7.68 31.91 -8.08
C GLN A 280 7.41 31.72 -6.58
N LEU A 281 8.37 32.16 -5.76
CA LEU A 281 8.19 32.19 -4.31
C LEU A 281 6.96 33.02 -3.96
N CYS A 282 6.14 32.52 -3.06
CA CYS A 282 4.94 33.21 -2.61
C CYS A 282 5.28 34.51 -1.87
N GLY A 283 4.37 35.49 -1.89
CA GLY A 283 4.47 36.71 -1.12
C GLY A 283 4.46 36.45 0.39
N ASP A 284 4.87 37.46 1.17
CA ASP A 284 4.97 37.32 2.62
C ASP A 284 3.61 37.09 3.32
N GLY A 285 2.51 37.60 2.75
CA GLY A 285 1.17 37.38 3.26
C GLY A 285 0.75 35.92 3.15
N ASP A 286 1.03 35.27 1.99
CA ASP A 286 0.78 33.87 1.80
C ASP A 286 1.73 33.01 2.62
N PHE A 287 2.99 33.44 2.73
CA PHE A 287 4.01 32.73 3.48
C PHE A 287 3.64 32.61 4.96
N ILE A 288 3.31 33.72 5.63
CA ILE A 288 2.94 33.66 7.06
C ILE A 288 1.71 32.81 7.30
N ARG A 289 0.69 32.93 6.43
CA ARG A 289 -0.51 32.09 6.52
C ARG A 289 -0.19 30.61 6.42
N ARG A 290 0.59 30.21 5.40
CA ARG A 290 0.97 28.81 5.18
C ARG A 290 1.85 28.29 6.30
N ALA A 291 2.88 29.04 6.72
CA ALA A 291 3.76 28.64 7.81
C ALA A 291 3.01 28.36 9.11
N HIS A 292 2.02 29.18 9.48
CA HIS A 292 1.20 28.96 10.65
C HIS A 292 0.31 27.71 10.53
N LEU A 293 -0.35 27.52 9.37
CA LEU A 293 -1.19 26.35 9.14
C LEU A 293 -0.39 25.05 9.13
N ASP A 294 0.77 25.07 8.49
CA ASP A 294 1.60 23.87 8.34
C ASP A 294 2.32 23.49 9.66
N ALA A 295 2.78 24.50 10.42
CA ALA A 295 3.52 24.23 11.66
C ALA A 295 2.60 24.01 12.88
N ILE A 296 1.56 24.82 13.05
CA ILE A 296 0.74 24.84 14.29
C ILE A 296 -0.77 24.71 14.05
N GLY A 297 -1.22 24.49 12.81
CA GLY A 297 -2.61 24.20 12.46
C GLY A 297 -3.59 25.37 12.63
N ARG A 298 -3.13 26.59 12.89
CA ARG A 298 -3.99 27.77 13.02
C ARG A 298 -3.54 28.95 12.17
N LEU A 299 -4.44 29.88 11.93
CA LEU A 299 -4.10 31.14 11.26
C LEU A 299 -3.28 32.07 12.19
N PRO A 300 -2.42 32.93 11.63
CA PRO A 300 -1.81 34.02 12.41
C PRO A 300 -2.88 34.97 12.94
N THR A 301 -2.63 35.57 14.09
CA THR A 301 -3.42 36.67 14.58
C THR A 301 -3.16 37.94 13.73
N VAL A 302 -4.05 38.92 13.83
CA VAL A 302 -3.89 40.18 13.11
C VAL A 302 -2.59 40.88 13.50
N GLU A 303 -2.20 40.80 14.76
CA GLU A 303 -0.97 41.40 15.28
C GLU A 303 0.27 40.66 14.74
N GLU A 304 0.30 39.30 14.78
CA GLU A 304 1.38 38.48 14.21
C GLU A 304 1.57 38.82 12.71
N ALA A 305 0.46 38.90 11.97
CA ALA A 305 0.51 39.22 10.54
C ALA A 305 1.06 40.63 10.28
N ARG A 306 0.60 41.63 11.03
CA ARG A 306 1.09 43.02 10.88
C ARG A 306 2.57 43.14 11.20
N ASN A 307 3.02 42.55 12.29
CA ASN A 307 4.43 42.58 12.72
C ASN A 307 5.33 41.90 11.69
N PHE A 308 4.94 40.74 11.19
CA PHE A 308 5.71 40.01 10.16
C PHE A 308 5.78 40.79 8.84
N LEU A 309 4.67 41.40 8.39
CA LEU A 309 4.64 42.18 7.14
C LEU A 309 5.44 43.48 7.24
N ALA A 310 5.49 44.09 8.42
CA ALA A 310 6.28 45.28 8.68
C ALA A 310 7.78 45.01 8.81
N ASP A 311 8.17 43.79 9.17
CA ASP A 311 9.58 43.39 9.31
C ASP A 311 10.27 43.36 7.94
N ARG A 312 11.38 44.11 7.82
CA ARG A 312 12.21 44.20 6.61
C ARG A 312 13.47 43.33 6.65
N SER A 313 13.66 42.56 7.71
CA SER A 313 14.84 41.71 7.87
C SER A 313 14.90 40.58 6.82
N PRO A 314 16.05 40.29 6.25
CA PRO A 314 16.18 39.25 5.23
C PRO A 314 15.92 37.81 5.75
N ASP A 315 16.06 37.59 7.05
CA ASP A 315 15.90 36.33 7.73
C ASP A 315 14.52 36.16 8.42
N LYS A 316 13.58 37.08 8.21
CA LYS A 316 12.29 37.07 8.91
C LYS A 316 11.49 35.77 8.70
N ARG A 317 11.55 35.19 7.51
CA ARG A 317 10.86 33.91 7.22
C ARG A 317 11.44 32.76 8.04
N LYS A 318 12.77 32.66 8.15
CA LYS A 318 13.45 31.67 8.97
C LYS A 318 13.07 31.86 10.45
N ARG A 319 13.16 33.07 10.97
CA ARG A 319 12.80 33.35 12.38
C ARG A 319 11.33 33.03 12.68
N LEU A 320 10.44 33.27 11.73
CA LEU A 320 9.04 32.92 11.88
C LEU A 320 8.91 31.39 12.03
N ILE A 321 9.54 30.61 11.16
CA ILE A 321 9.50 29.13 11.23
C ILE A 321 10.06 28.65 12.57
N ASP A 322 11.27 29.10 12.94
CA ASP A 322 11.92 28.70 14.19
C ASP A 322 11.00 29.02 15.39
N GLY A 323 10.40 30.23 15.42
CA GLY A 323 9.50 30.62 16.49
C GLY A 323 8.17 29.84 16.53
N LEU A 324 7.67 29.37 15.38
CA LEU A 324 6.47 28.52 15.34
C LEU A 324 6.75 27.11 15.85
N LEU A 325 7.93 26.57 15.56
CA LEU A 325 8.34 25.22 16.00
C LEU A 325 8.52 25.15 17.53
N ASP A 326 8.90 26.28 18.16
CA ASP A 326 9.07 26.39 19.62
C ASP A 326 7.74 26.57 20.38
N ARG A 327 6.63 26.75 19.70
CA ARG A 327 5.33 26.97 20.33
C ARG A 327 4.70 25.68 20.84
N PRO A 328 3.97 25.73 21.99
CA PRO A 328 3.22 24.57 22.48
C PRO A 328 2.22 24.03 21.45
N GLU A 329 1.59 24.90 20.66
CA GLU A 329 0.63 24.53 19.64
C GLU A 329 1.22 23.61 18.57
N TYR A 330 2.54 23.62 18.36
CA TYR A 330 3.21 22.67 17.48
C TYR A 330 3.01 21.23 17.97
N ALA A 331 3.31 20.96 19.22
CA ALA A 331 3.16 19.63 19.80
C ALA A 331 1.71 19.17 19.79
N THR A 332 0.77 20.05 20.17
CA THR A 332 -0.69 19.76 20.16
C THR A 332 -1.18 19.43 18.75
N TYR A 333 -0.82 20.23 17.76
CA TYR A 333 -1.23 20.03 16.38
C TYR A 333 -0.69 18.73 15.78
N TRP A 334 0.59 18.46 15.99
CA TRP A 334 1.20 17.24 15.45
C TRP A 334 0.76 15.98 16.21
N ALA A 335 0.48 16.06 17.53
CA ALA A 335 -0.13 14.95 18.26
C ALA A 335 -1.52 14.58 17.67
N MET A 336 -2.31 15.58 17.27
CA MET A 336 -3.57 15.35 16.57
C MET A 336 -3.35 14.66 15.21
N LYS A 337 -2.33 15.07 14.43
CA LYS A 337 -1.97 14.41 13.17
C LYS A 337 -1.55 12.95 13.37
N PHE A 338 -0.74 12.68 14.38
CA PHE A 338 -0.36 11.30 14.73
C PHE A 338 -1.57 10.47 15.17
N SER A 339 -2.54 11.09 15.89
CA SER A 339 -3.81 10.44 16.23
C SER A 339 -4.58 10.00 14.98
N ASP A 340 -4.68 10.87 13.98
CA ASP A 340 -5.34 10.55 12.71
C ASP A 340 -4.61 9.41 11.96
N TRP A 341 -3.28 9.47 11.85
CA TRP A 341 -2.48 8.48 11.13
C TRP A 341 -2.51 7.10 11.78
N THR A 342 -2.56 7.04 13.10
CA THR A 342 -2.62 5.78 13.85
C THR A 342 -4.04 5.28 14.09
N GLY A 343 -5.06 6.00 13.60
CA GLY A 343 -6.46 5.64 13.75
C GLY A 343 -7.00 5.81 15.18
N ASN A 344 -6.34 6.62 16.01
CA ASN A 344 -6.71 6.89 17.39
C ASN A 344 -7.97 7.77 17.55
N GLY A 345 -8.74 8.03 16.51
CA GLY A 345 -9.93 8.90 16.56
C GLY A 345 -11.27 8.18 16.52
N LYS A 346 -11.31 6.85 16.42
CA LYS A 346 -12.57 6.10 16.26
C LYS A 346 -13.15 5.69 17.61
N TYR A 347 -14.26 6.31 17.98
CA TYR A 347 -15.01 6.00 19.20
C TYR A 347 -15.82 4.71 19.05
N LEU A 348 -15.30 3.59 19.50
CA LEU A 348 -16.05 2.34 19.58
C LEU A 348 -16.75 2.15 20.94
N SER A 349 -16.31 2.86 21.99
CA SER A 349 -16.94 2.82 23.32
C SER A 349 -16.46 3.99 24.20
N ARG A 350 -17.13 4.20 25.36
CA ARG A 350 -16.69 5.17 26.38
C ARG A 350 -15.29 4.86 26.93
N TYR A 351 -14.86 3.61 26.90
CA TYR A 351 -13.53 3.19 27.35
C TYR A 351 -12.43 3.60 26.33
N ALA A 352 -12.76 3.60 25.06
CA ALA A 352 -11.84 4.04 24.01
C ALA A 352 -11.52 5.54 24.08
N MET A 353 -12.44 6.37 24.58
CA MET A 353 -12.19 7.82 24.72
C MET A 353 -11.03 8.11 25.68
N ALA A 354 -10.99 7.44 26.83
CA ALA A 354 -9.94 7.68 27.83
C ALA A 354 -8.56 7.28 27.27
N SER A 355 -8.46 6.10 26.67
CA SER A 355 -7.21 5.64 26.06
C SER A 355 -6.75 6.53 24.88
N ASN A 356 -7.69 7.04 24.10
CA ASN A 356 -7.35 7.95 22.99
C ASN A 356 -6.74 9.26 23.50
N TRP A 357 -7.27 9.81 24.58
CA TRP A 357 -6.73 11.04 25.17
C TRP A 357 -5.37 10.81 25.83
N MET A 358 -5.21 9.69 26.54
CA MET A 358 -3.92 9.32 27.14
C MET A 358 -2.84 9.14 26.10
N TRP A 359 -3.18 8.50 24.98
CA TRP A 359 -2.27 8.34 23.85
C TRP A 359 -1.90 9.71 23.23
N GLN A 360 -2.89 10.59 23.04
CA GLN A 360 -2.63 11.93 22.50
C GLN A 360 -1.75 12.75 23.44
N ASP A 361 -2.03 12.74 24.76
CA ASP A 361 -1.21 13.43 25.77
C ASP A 361 0.23 12.91 25.78
N TRP A 362 0.42 11.59 25.63
CA TRP A 362 1.75 10.98 25.56
C TRP A 362 2.51 11.45 24.30
N VAL A 363 1.87 11.45 23.14
CA VAL A 363 2.49 11.94 21.91
C VAL A 363 2.83 13.41 22.00
N GLU A 364 1.92 14.24 22.54
CA GLU A 364 2.12 15.67 22.74
C GLU A 364 3.31 15.94 23.65
N GLU A 365 3.45 15.19 24.75
CA GLU A 365 4.62 15.27 25.64
C GLU A 365 5.91 14.94 24.88
N LYS A 366 5.95 13.84 24.12
CA LYS A 366 7.15 13.45 23.34
C LYS A 366 7.53 14.51 22.32
N LEU A 367 6.55 15.05 21.60
CA LEU A 367 6.76 16.13 20.63
C LEU A 367 7.21 17.44 21.29
N SER A 368 6.65 17.82 22.41
CA SER A 368 7.06 19.02 23.15
C SER A 368 8.50 18.96 23.66
N ARG A 369 9.01 17.75 23.91
CA ARG A 369 10.40 17.48 24.30
C ARG A 369 11.32 17.22 23.10
N ASN A 370 10.80 17.31 21.90
CA ASN A 370 11.51 17.01 20.65
C ASN A 370 12.26 15.67 20.71
N VAL A 371 11.57 14.62 21.20
CA VAL A 371 12.12 13.26 21.24
C VAL A 371 12.45 12.80 19.81
N PRO A 372 13.58 12.12 19.57
CA PRO A 372 13.94 11.59 18.26
C PRO A 372 12.82 10.75 17.65
N TYR A 373 12.63 10.87 16.33
CA TYR A 373 11.50 10.25 15.62
C TYR A 373 11.50 8.72 15.72
N ASP A 374 12.67 8.10 15.68
CA ASP A 374 12.86 6.67 15.85
C ASP A 374 12.44 6.18 17.24
N GLU A 375 12.74 6.95 18.30
CA GLU A 375 12.27 6.65 19.66
C GLU A 375 10.75 6.80 19.77
N LEU A 376 10.18 7.81 19.13
CA LEU A 376 8.72 8.01 19.09
C LEU A 376 8.03 6.84 18.40
N VAL A 377 8.55 6.41 17.23
CA VAL A 377 8.00 5.27 16.47
C VAL A 377 8.19 3.96 17.23
N TYR A 378 9.35 3.77 17.87
CA TYR A 378 9.58 2.61 18.75
C TYR A 378 8.52 2.53 19.85
N GLY A 379 8.19 3.66 20.46
CA GLY A 379 7.11 3.75 21.45
C GLY A 379 5.73 3.33 20.91
N PHE A 380 5.42 3.63 19.63
CA PHE A 380 4.15 3.20 19.01
C PHE A 380 4.10 1.70 18.72
N VAL A 381 5.21 1.14 18.22
CA VAL A 381 5.25 -0.22 17.69
C VAL A 381 5.55 -1.25 18.77
N CYS A 382 6.42 -0.90 19.72
CA CYS A 382 6.92 -1.81 20.75
C CYS A 382 6.25 -1.63 22.11
N ALA A 383 5.33 -0.68 22.24
CA ALA A 383 4.59 -0.46 23.47
C ALA A 383 3.83 -1.72 23.92
N THR A 384 3.98 -2.08 25.17
CA THR A 384 3.18 -3.13 25.80
C THR A 384 2.46 -2.58 27.02
N SER A 385 1.20 -2.95 27.19
CA SER A 385 0.44 -2.59 28.40
C SER A 385 0.98 -3.25 29.68
N LEU A 386 1.92 -4.17 29.54
CA LEU A 386 2.45 -4.95 30.67
C LEU A 386 3.66 -4.31 31.34
N GLU A 387 4.48 -3.53 30.64
CA GLU A 387 5.66 -2.81 31.16
C GLU A 387 6.58 -3.66 32.07
N GLY A 388 6.83 -4.90 31.66
CA GLY A 388 7.58 -5.85 32.46
C GLY A 388 6.81 -6.49 33.61
N ARG A 389 5.55 -6.11 33.84
CA ARG A 389 4.65 -6.74 34.80
C ARG A 389 4.11 -8.06 34.27
N THR A 390 3.75 -8.95 35.18
CA THR A 390 2.98 -10.15 34.81
C THR A 390 1.55 -9.78 34.44
N ARG A 391 0.87 -10.66 33.71
CA ARG A 391 -0.56 -10.50 33.36
C ARG A 391 -1.44 -10.33 34.60
N ASP A 392 -1.12 -11.05 35.68
CA ASP A 392 -1.92 -11.03 36.91
C ASP A 392 -1.76 -9.71 37.69
N GLU A 393 -0.56 -9.16 37.74
CA GLU A 393 -0.28 -7.83 38.30
C GLU A 393 -1.02 -6.74 37.54
N PHE A 394 -0.99 -6.78 36.20
CA PHE A 394 -1.74 -5.84 35.36
C PHE A 394 -3.25 -5.95 35.56
N LEU A 395 -3.80 -7.18 35.60
CA LEU A 395 -5.22 -7.39 35.84
C LEU A 395 -5.66 -6.96 37.26
N ALA A 396 -4.81 -7.13 38.26
CA ALA A 396 -5.07 -6.68 39.62
C ALA A 396 -5.17 -5.14 39.66
N GLU A 397 -4.24 -4.45 39.01
CA GLU A 397 -4.25 -2.99 38.91
C GLU A 397 -5.49 -2.46 38.16
N VAL A 398 -5.82 -3.07 37.01
CA VAL A 398 -7.04 -2.69 36.26
C VAL A 398 -8.31 -2.89 37.10
N LYS A 399 -8.38 -3.97 37.88
CA LYS A 399 -9.50 -4.21 38.80
C LYS A 399 -9.57 -3.14 39.92
N GLU A 400 -8.43 -2.78 40.48
CA GLU A 400 -8.34 -1.74 41.50
C GLU A 400 -8.79 -0.37 40.98
N ILE A 401 -8.34 0.00 39.76
CA ILE A 401 -8.76 1.23 39.09
C ILE A 401 -10.26 1.23 38.82
N ARG A 402 -10.81 0.12 38.34
CA ARG A 402 -12.25 -0.03 38.10
C ARG A 402 -13.05 0.09 39.40
N HIS A 403 -12.54 -0.41 40.49
CA HIS A 403 -13.21 -0.34 41.78
C HIS A 403 -13.22 1.08 42.36
N LYS A 404 -12.10 1.81 42.25
CA LYS A 404 -11.96 3.19 42.72
C LYS A 404 -12.79 4.19 41.91
N THR A 405 -13.03 3.92 40.63
CA THR A 405 -13.76 4.82 39.72
C THR A 405 -15.25 4.51 39.63
N SER A 406 -15.78 3.55 40.43
CA SER A 406 -17.19 3.13 40.42
C SER A 406 -17.82 3.01 39.03
N GLY A 407 -17.05 2.58 38.04
CA GLY A 407 -17.49 2.42 36.65
C GLY A 407 -17.69 3.73 35.84
N ARG A 408 -17.39 4.89 36.43
CA ARG A 408 -17.38 6.19 35.77
C ARG A 408 -15.97 6.75 35.84
N TYR A 409 -15.30 6.84 34.70
CA TYR A 409 -14.05 7.60 34.58
C TYR A 409 -14.37 9.09 34.80
N ARG A 410 -14.07 9.62 35.97
CA ARG A 410 -14.02 11.05 36.21
C ARG A 410 -12.61 11.52 35.92
N PHE A 411 -12.47 12.39 34.95
CA PHE A 411 -11.20 12.97 34.53
C PHE A 411 -10.60 13.96 35.54
N ASP A 412 -11.31 14.25 36.61
CA ASP A 412 -11.02 15.29 37.60
C ASP A 412 -10.50 14.76 38.97
N ASP A 413 -10.38 13.46 39.18
CA ASP A 413 -10.04 12.87 40.48
C ASP A 413 -8.53 12.68 40.74
N GLY A 414 -7.66 13.17 39.83
CA GLY A 414 -6.20 13.08 39.96
C GLY A 414 -5.60 11.67 39.76
N THR A 415 -6.42 10.63 39.64
CA THR A 415 -5.95 9.26 39.34
C THR A 415 -5.36 9.19 37.96
N TYR A 416 -5.90 9.99 37.06
CA TYR A 416 -5.41 10.15 35.68
C TYR A 416 -4.09 10.92 35.59
N ALA A 417 -3.91 11.92 36.47
CA ALA A 417 -2.69 12.74 36.47
C ALA A 417 -1.45 11.98 36.95
N LYS A 418 -1.60 10.92 37.76
CA LYS A 418 -0.51 10.08 38.24
C LYS A 418 0.07 9.14 37.20
N ARG A 419 -0.69 8.82 36.11
CA ARG A 419 -0.25 7.99 34.98
C ARG A 419 0.30 8.78 33.81
N LYS A 420 0.41 10.09 33.97
CA LYS A 420 0.68 11.01 32.83
C LYS A 420 2.00 10.80 32.12
N THR A 421 2.94 10.06 32.63
CA THR A 421 4.29 10.22 32.12
C THR A 421 5.07 8.97 31.77
N ASN A 422 4.76 7.81 32.29
CA ASN A 422 5.64 6.66 32.01
C ASN A 422 4.94 5.30 31.82
N ASP A 423 3.63 5.20 32.04
CA ASP A 423 3.06 3.90 32.41
C ASP A 423 2.00 3.34 31.43
N LEU A 424 1.95 3.80 30.22
CA LEU A 424 0.90 3.36 29.30
C LEU A 424 1.37 2.67 28.03
N TYR A 425 2.65 2.72 27.77
CA TYR A 425 3.23 2.05 26.61
C TYR A 425 4.63 1.55 26.93
#